data_7df1e052ee539beb75b4179eea08d178
#
_entry.id   7df1e052ee539beb75b4179eea08d178
#
_cell.length_a   1.000
_cell.length_b   1.000
_cell.length_c   1.000
_cell.angle_alpha   90.00
_cell.angle_beta   90.00
_cell.angle_gamma   90.00
#
_symmetry.space_group_name_H-M   'P 1'
#
loop_
_entity.id
_entity.type
_entity.pdbx_description
1 polymer ?
#
loop_
_entity_poly.entity_id
_entity_poly.type
_entity_poly.pdbx_seq_one_letter_code
_entity_poly.pdbx_strand_id
1 'polypeptide(L)'
;LPTAGADALSRAHEMPELMLFKNIAVKKLDDLMHSDFLGDIKITRIIQFEMAFDGIVKNAEAHNADLIVMGSHGASGFQEMFIGSNTEKVVRNSDVPVLVVKREEPEFKADKFVFASDFSEEAKKPFERALSFANGFGSKLHLVNINTPNNFKSTKVANEIMDEFLKDVDTTNITTHIYNDVNVEKGILH
;
A
#
# COMPACT_ATOMS: atom_id res chain seq x y z
N LEU A 1 43.61 19.28 9.09
CA LEU A 1 42.97 19.94 7.91
C LEU A 1 42.22 18.85 7.15
N PRO A 2 40.91 18.91 7.02
CA PRO A 2 40.14 17.91 6.28
C PRO A 2 40.32 18.13 4.78
N THR A 3 40.54 17.04 4.08
CA THR A 3 40.76 16.94 2.65
C THR A 3 39.49 17.22 1.86
N ALA A 4 39.18 18.48 1.61
CA ALA A 4 38.06 18.92 0.75
C ALA A 4 38.19 18.47 -0.72
N GLY A 5 39.33 17.89 -1.12
CA GLY A 5 39.58 17.44 -2.49
C GLY A 5 39.06 16.05 -2.82
N ALA A 6 38.97 15.15 -1.85
CA ALA A 6 38.53 13.76 -2.07
C ALA A 6 37.00 13.68 -2.30
N ASP A 7 36.23 14.50 -1.57
CA ASP A 7 34.75 14.57 -1.71
C ASP A 7 34.31 15.19 -3.05
N ALA A 8 35.04 16.19 -3.55
CA ALA A 8 34.72 16.83 -4.83
C ALA A 8 35.03 15.92 -6.04
N LEU A 9 36.11 15.12 -5.96
CA LEU A 9 36.48 14.14 -6.99
C LEU A 9 35.51 12.94 -6.99
N SER A 10 35.06 12.48 -5.83
CA SER A 10 34.04 11.44 -5.70
C SER A 10 32.73 11.86 -6.36
N ARG A 11 32.23 13.08 -6.05
CA ARG A 11 31.02 13.63 -6.66
C ARG A 11 31.11 13.86 -8.16
N ALA A 12 32.30 14.20 -8.69
CA ALA A 12 32.51 14.36 -10.12
C ALA A 12 32.48 13.03 -10.89
N HIS A 13 32.83 11.91 -10.23
CA HIS A 13 32.75 10.56 -10.83
C HIS A 13 31.32 9.98 -10.83
N GLU A 14 30.50 10.35 -9.86
CA GLU A 14 29.10 9.92 -9.77
C GLU A 14 28.15 10.64 -10.74
N MET A 15 28.51 11.86 -11.20
CA MET A 15 27.67 12.67 -12.09
C MET A 15 27.30 11.99 -13.43
N PRO A 16 28.19 11.31 -14.15
CA PRO A 16 27.83 10.62 -15.40
C PRO A 16 26.85 9.47 -15.19
N GLU A 17 27.01 8.68 -14.13
CA GLU A 17 26.11 7.58 -13.79
C GLU A 17 24.72 8.08 -13.39
N LEU A 18 24.64 9.10 -12.55
CA LEU A 18 23.38 9.75 -12.17
C LEU A 18 22.64 10.33 -13.38
N MET A 19 23.37 10.95 -14.32
CA MET A 19 22.79 11.44 -15.56
C MET A 19 22.24 10.29 -16.43
N LEU A 20 22.97 9.19 -16.52
CA LEU A 20 22.54 8.00 -17.25
C LEU A 20 21.25 7.43 -16.65
N PHE A 21 21.20 7.23 -15.33
CA PHE A 21 20.01 6.76 -14.63
C PHE A 21 18.83 7.71 -14.81
N LYS A 22 19.06 9.01 -14.70
CA LYS A 22 18.02 10.02 -14.96
C LYS A 22 17.45 9.90 -16.37
N ASN A 23 18.32 9.79 -17.39
CA ASN A 23 17.87 9.68 -18.79
C ASN A 23 17.08 8.39 -19.04
N ILE A 24 17.50 7.28 -18.43
CA ILE A 24 16.76 6.00 -18.50
C ILE A 24 15.38 6.14 -17.84
N ALA A 25 15.32 6.77 -16.65
CA ALA A 25 14.07 7.00 -15.94
C ALA A 25 13.12 7.92 -16.72
N VAL A 26 13.64 9.04 -17.27
CA VAL A 26 12.87 9.95 -18.14
C VAL A 26 12.28 9.19 -19.31
N LYS A 27 13.09 8.42 -20.04
CA LYS A 27 12.62 7.65 -21.19
C LYS A 27 11.52 6.66 -20.82
N LYS A 28 11.68 5.89 -19.74
CA LYS A 28 10.65 4.95 -19.28
C LYS A 28 9.35 5.66 -18.89
N LEU A 29 9.44 6.83 -18.26
CA LEU A 29 8.26 7.63 -17.92
C LEU A 29 7.61 8.22 -19.17
N ASP A 30 8.40 8.66 -20.16
CA ASP A 30 7.88 9.14 -21.43
C ASP A 30 7.15 8.01 -22.18
N ASP A 31 7.72 6.81 -22.25
CA ASP A 31 7.09 5.62 -22.86
C ASP A 31 5.76 5.29 -22.16
N LEU A 32 5.72 5.36 -20.83
CA LEU A 32 4.49 5.16 -20.05
C LEU A 32 3.44 6.21 -20.36
N MET A 33 3.81 7.48 -20.44
CA MET A 33 2.88 8.59 -20.68
C MET A 33 2.26 8.57 -22.08
N HIS A 34 2.88 7.88 -23.02
CA HIS A 34 2.33 7.68 -24.38
C HIS A 34 1.48 6.40 -24.51
N SER A 35 1.19 5.73 -23.37
CA SER A 35 0.38 4.52 -23.39
C SER A 35 -1.10 4.83 -23.54
N ASP A 36 -1.77 4.17 -24.45
CA ASP A 36 -3.19 4.39 -24.77
C ASP A 36 -4.13 4.18 -23.57
N PHE A 37 -3.73 3.34 -22.60
CA PHE A 37 -4.56 3.04 -21.43
C PHE A 37 -4.67 4.21 -20.43
N LEU A 38 -3.82 5.22 -20.52
CA LEU A 38 -3.85 6.37 -19.63
C LEU A 38 -4.92 7.40 -20.01
N GLY A 39 -5.36 7.42 -21.27
CA GLY A 39 -6.38 8.36 -21.74
C GLY A 39 -6.07 9.82 -21.35
N ASP A 40 -7.08 10.51 -20.79
CA ASP A 40 -6.98 11.92 -20.41
C ASP A 40 -6.47 12.14 -18.94
N ILE A 41 -5.90 11.11 -18.32
CA ILE A 41 -5.39 11.21 -16.94
C ILE A 41 -4.23 12.21 -16.88
N LYS A 42 -4.36 13.22 -16.02
CA LYS A 42 -3.27 14.18 -15.78
C LYS A 42 -2.14 13.53 -14.99
N ILE A 43 -0.96 13.45 -15.61
CA ILE A 43 0.23 12.82 -15.02
C ILE A 43 1.27 13.89 -14.66
N THR A 44 1.81 13.80 -13.45
CA THR A 44 2.96 14.58 -13.01
C THR A 44 4.14 13.63 -12.81
N ARG A 45 5.26 13.89 -13.50
CA ARG A 45 6.49 13.11 -13.37
C ARG A 45 7.37 13.66 -12.27
N ILE A 46 7.84 12.80 -11.39
CA ILE A 46 8.79 13.15 -10.34
C ILE A 46 9.94 12.16 -10.40
N ILE A 47 11.17 12.67 -10.52
CA ILE A 47 12.40 11.90 -10.46
C ILE A 47 13.24 12.44 -9.32
N GLN A 48 13.53 11.58 -8.35
CA GLN A 48 14.32 11.95 -7.16
C GLN A 48 15.47 10.97 -6.97
N PHE A 49 16.54 11.47 -6.38
CA PHE A 49 17.74 10.71 -6.04
C PHE A 49 17.85 10.57 -4.51
N GLU A 50 16.78 10.07 -3.90
CA GLU A 50 16.69 9.79 -2.47
C GLU A 50 16.52 8.28 -2.24
N MET A 51 16.51 7.87 -0.96
CA MET A 51 16.05 6.53 -0.59
C MET A 51 14.62 6.34 -1.10
N ALA A 52 14.38 5.27 -1.86
CA ALA A 52 13.11 5.09 -2.58
C ALA A 52 11.87 5.18 -1.65
N PHE A 53 11.95 4.61 -0.46
CA PHE A 53 10.88 4.67 0.54
C PHE A 53 10.60 6.12 0.98
N ASP A 54 11.63 6.89 1.38
CA ASP A 54 11.47 8.27 1.87
C ASP A 54 10.88 9.17 0.78
N GLY A 55 11.38 9.03 -0.44
CA GLY A 55 10.89 9.78 -1.60
C GLY A 55 9.41 9.50 -1.89
N ILE A 56 8.96 8.24 -1.83
CA ILE A 56 7.56 7.86 -2.08
C ILE A 56 6.65 8.50 -1.02
N VAL A 57 6.95 8.33 0.26
CA VAL A 57 6.09 8.83 1.36
C VAL A 57 6.01 10.35 1.32
N LYS A 58 7.16 11.05 1.24
CA LYS A 58 7.21 12.52 1.16
C LYS A 58 6.44 13.09 -0.04
N ASN A 59 6.54 12.44 -1.21
CA ASN A 59 5.78 12.89 -2.38
C ASN A 59 4.29 12.65 -2.24
N ALA A 60 3.88 11.51 -1.69
CA ALA A 60 2.48 11.23 -1.43
C ALA A 60 1.86 12.29 -0.51
N GLU A 61 2.56 12.68 0.55
CA GLU A 61 2.15 13.75 1.47
C GLU A 61 2.14 15.14 0.77
N ALA A 62 3.22 15.50 0.10
CA ALA A 62 3.37 16.81 -0.56
C ALA A 62 2.31 17.06 -1.64
N HIS A 63 1.82 16.00 -2.28
CA HIS A 63 0.80 16.07 -3.33
C HIS A 63 -0.60 15.72 -2.83
N ASN A 64 -0.80 15.50 -1.51
CA ASN A 64 -2.05 15.07 -0.90
C ASN A 64 -2.64 13.84 -1.62
N ALA A 65 -1.82 12.84 -1.86
CA ALA A 65 -2.26 11.63 -2.54
C ALA A 65 -3.29 10.85 -1.72
N ASP A 66 -4.33 10.37 -2.37
CA ASP A 66 -5.37 9.53 -1.74
C ASP A 66 -4.95 8.06 -1.65
N LEU A 67 -4.04 7.63 -2.54
CA LEU A 67 -3.58 6.25 -2.65
C LEU A 67 -2.16 6.19 -3.19
N ILE A 68 -1.33 5.31 -2.62
CA ILE A 68 -0.06 4.89 -3.19
C ILE A 68 -0.27 3.54 -3.86
N VAL A 69 0.09 3.40 -5.14
CA VAL A 69 0.09 2.11 -5.85
C VAL A 69 1.53 1.72 -6.15
N MET A 70 1.94 0.52 -5.73
CA MET A 70 3.30 0.05 -5.98
C MET A 70 3.37 -1.46 -6.16
N GLY A 71 4.38 -1.91 -6.89
CA GLY A 71 4.66 -3.34 -7.05
C GLY A 71 5.19 -3.95 -5.74
N SER A 72 4.92 -5.22 -5.52
CA SER A 72 5.46 -5.96 -4.36
C SER A 72 6.95 -6.24 -4.46
N HIS A 73 7.50 -6.29 -5.67
CA HIS A 73 8.89 -6.59 -5.96
C HIS A 73 9.55 -5.41 -6.67
N GLY A 74 10.79 -5.09 -6.28
CA GLY A 74 11.62 -4.14 -7.03
C GLY A 74 12.21 -4.79 -8.29
N ALA A 75 13.10 -4.05 -8.98
CA ALA A 75 13.77 -4.48 -10.22
C ALA A 75 14.59 -5.79 -10.10
N SER A 76 14.81 -6.32 -8.92
CA SER A 76 15.56 -7.55 -8.65
C SER A 76 14.78 -8.85 -8.84
N GLY A 77 13.45 -8.80 -9.04
CA GLY A 77 12.62 -9.93 -9.51
C GLY A 77 12.65 -11.23 -8.68
N PHE A 78 13.13 -11.20 -7.44
CA PHE A 78 13.28 -12.42 -6.64
C PHE A 78 12.00 -12.79 -5.86
N GLN A 79 11.50 -13.97 -6.19
CA GLN A 79 10.54 -14.85 -5.50
C GLN A 79 9.18 -14.28 -5.03
N GLU A 80 8.13 -14.92 -5.48
CA GLU A 80 6.69 -14.64 -5.28
C GLU A 80 6.21 -14.55 -3.81
N MET A 81 7.04 -14.90 -2.83
CA MET A 81 6.64 -15.01 -1.42
C MET A 81 7.04 -13.82 -0.53
N PHE A 82 7.90 -12.90 -1.00
CA PHE A 82 8.39 -11.80 -0.16
C PHE A 82 8.00 -10.43 -0.72
N ILE A 83 7.51 -9.56 0.13
CA ILE A 83 7.33 -8.14 -0.18
C ILE A 83 8.70 -7.49 -0.16
N GLY A 84 9.05 -6.73 -1.20
CA GLY A 84 10.33 -6.01 -1.27
C GLY A 84 10.49 -5.01 -0.11
N SER A 85 11.72 -4.83 0.36
CA SER A 85 12.04 -4.00 1.53
C SER A 85 11.52 -2.56 1.44
N ASN A 86 11.51 -1.96 0.26
CA ASN A 86 10.95 -0.63 0.06
C ASN A 86 9.42 -0.63 0.19
N THR A 87 8.74 -1.63 -0.36
CA THR A 87 7.29 -1.78 -0.26
C THR A 87 6.88 -1.99 1.20
N GLU A 88 7.58 -2.87 1.92
CA GLU A 88 7.34 -3.08 3.35
C GLU A 88 7.49 -1.78 4.16
N LYS A 89 8.56 -1.02 3.92
CA LYS A 89 8.79 0.25 4.60
C LYS A 89 7.70 1.29 4.29
N VAL A 90 7.27 1.39 3.03
CA VAL A 90 6.18 2.30 2.65
C VAL A 90 4.88 1.90 3.34
N VAL A 91 4.50 0.62 3.30
CA VAL A 91 3.28 0.11 3.96
C VAL A 91 3.28 0.38 5.48
N ARG A 92 4.44 0.25 6.13
CA ARG A 92 4.55 0.46 7.59
C ARG A 92 4.55 1.91 8.02
N ASN A 93 4.98 2.83 7.17
CA ASN A 93 5.27 4.22 7.57
C ASN A 93 4.42 5.27 6.83
N SER A 94 3.58 4.87 5.89
CA SER A 94 2.72 5.81 5.18
C SER A 94 1.38 6.00 5.87
N ASP A 95 0.97 7.25 6.05
CA ASP A 95 -0.39 7.61 6.45
C ASP A 95 -1.39 7.53 5.28
N VAL A 96 -0.87 7.46 4.04
CA VAL A 96 -1.66 7.26 2.83
C VAL A 96 -1.86 5.76 2.60
N PRO A 97 -3.07 5.29 2.27
CA PRO A 97 -3.31 3.89 1.92
C PRO A 97 -2.37 3.39 0.83
N VAL A 98 -1.90 2.15 0.95
CA VAL A 98 -0.96 1.55 -0.01
C VAL A 98 -1.58 0.32 -0.66
N LEU A 99 -1.77 0.36 -1.98
CA LEU A 99 -2.17 -0.80 -2.78
C LEU A 99 -0.91 -1.49 -3.32
N VAL A 100 -0.67 -2.70 -2.84
CA VAL A 100 0.47 -3.52 -3.28
C VAL A 100 0.04 -4.49 -4.37
N VAL A 101 0.56 -4.29 -5.58
CA VAL A 101 0.30 -5.17 -6.73
C VAL A 101 1.35 -6.29 -6.74
N LYS A 102 0.90 -7.53 -6.51
CA LYS A 102 1.79 -8.70 -6.39
C LYS A 102 2.09 -9.38 -7.72
N ARG A 103 1.19 -9.28 -8.67
CA ARG A 103 1.29 -9.91 -10.00
C ARG A 103 0.58 -9.05 -11.03
N GLU A 104 0.90 -9.28 -12.28
CA GLU A 104 0.16 -8.70 -13.39
C GLU A 104 -1.29 -9.23 -13.38
N GLU A 105 -2.25 -8.31 -13.49
CA GLU A 105 -3.68 -8.62 -13.49
C GLU A 105 -4.33 -7.79 -14.63
N PRO A 106 -4.39 -8.34 -15.86
CA PRO A 106 -4.88 -7.60 -17.03
C PRO A 106 -6.32 -7.14 -16.91
N GLU A 107 -7.14 -7.90 -16.17
CA GLU A 107 -8.53 -7.54 -15.85
C GLU A 107 -8.68 -7.38 -14.33
N PHE A 108 -8.25 -6.26 -13.80
CA PHE A 108 -8.43 -6.00 -12.37
C PHE A 108 -9.91 -5.92 -12.03
N LYS A 109 -10.37 -6.89 -11.22
CA LYS A 109 -11.72 -6.94 -10.66
C LYS A 109 -11.63 -6.98 -9.15
N ALA A 110 -12.27 -6.02 -8.52
CA ALA A 110 -12.31 -5.90 -7.07
C ALA A 110 -13.72 -6.21 -6.56
N ASP A 111 -14.21 -7.43 -6.80
CA ASP A 111 -15.56 -7.83 -6.40
C ASP A 111 -15.70 -8.00 -4.89
N LYS A 112 -14.61 -8.32 -4.20
CA LYS A 112 -14.57 -8.59 -2.75
C LYS A 112 -13.34 -7.95 -2.13
N PHE A 113 -13.56 -7.23 -1.04
CA PHE A 113 -12.50 -6.74 -0.16
C PHE A 113 -12.60 -7.42 1.21
N VAL A 114 -11.46 -7.67 1.82
CA VAL A 114 -11.36 -8.12 3.21
C VAL A 114 -10.73 -7.03 4.04
N PHE A 115 -11.42 -6.62 5.10
CA PHE A 115 -10.89 -5.75 6.14
C PHE A 115 -10.70 -6.55 7.42
N ALA A 116 -9.46 -6.94 7.69
CA ALA A 116 -9.07 -7.66 8.89
C ALA A 116 -8.70 -6.66 9.99
N SER A 117 -9.37 -6.72 11.15
CA SER A 117 -9.21 -5.76 12.23
C SER A 117 -9.54 -6.36 13.60
N ASP A 118 -9.08 -5.68 14.64
CA ASP A 118 -9.53 -5.86 16.02
C ASP A 118 -10.76 -5.02 16.37
N PHE A 119 -11.19 -4.15 15.44
CA PHE A 119 -12.32 -3.22 15.56
C PHE A 119 -12.19 -2.22 16.72
N SER A 120 -10.96 -1.80 17.01
CA SER A 120 -10.67 -0.70 17.94
C SER A 120 -11.06 0.66 17.35
N GLU A 121 -11.07 1.71 18.19
CA GLU A 121 -11.34 3.08 17.72
C GLU A 121 -10.31 3.56 16.68
N GLU A 122 -9.05 3.14 16.80
CA GLU A 122 -7.97 3.46 15.85
C GLU A 122 -8.24 2.85 14.47
N ALA A 123 -9.02 1.75 14.39
CA ALA A 123 -9.38 1.10 13.13
C ALA A 123 -10.49 1.84 12.36
N LYS A 124 -11.19 2.80 12.95
CA LYS A 124 -12.32 3.51 12.31
C LYS A 124 -11.87 4.30 11.07
N LYS A 125 -10.82 5.11 11.19
CA LYS A 125 -10.31 5.89 10.05
C LYS A 125 -9.79 5.02 8.89
N PRO A 126 -8.97 3.97 9.12
CA PRO A 126 -8.64 2.97 8.09
C PRO A 126 -9.86 2.29 7.48
N PHE A 127 -10.87 1.95 8.29
CA PHE A 127 -12.10 1.34 7.83
C PHE A 127 -12.91 2.25 6.89
N GLU A 128 -13.10 3.53 7.23
CA GLU A 128 -13.79 4.51 6.38
C GLU A 128 -13.14 4.61 4.99
N ARG A 129 -11.80 4.60 4.94
CA ARG A 129 -11.05 4.60 3.70
C ARG A 129 -11.25 3.30 2.90
N ALA A 130 -11.21 2.15 3.57
CA ALA A 130 -11.45 0.85 2.95
C ALA A 130 -12.88 0.74 2.42
N LEU A 131 -13.87 1.22 3.16
CA LEU A 131 -15.28 1.27 2.76
C LEU A 131 -15.48 2.17 1.55
N SER A 132 -14.90 3.37 1.55
CA SER A 132 -14.96 4.30 0.41
C SER A 132 -14.36 3.68 -0.85
N PHE A 133 -13.22 2.99 -0.70
CA PHE A 133 -12.56 2.29 -1.79
C PHE A 133 -13.41 1.14 -2.33
N ALA A 134 -13.95 0.29 -1.45
CA ALA A 134 -14.82 -0.81 -1.83
C ALA A 134 -16.09 -0.32 -2.54
N ASN A 135 -16.70 0.75 -2.06
CA ASN A 135 -17.88 1.37 -2.68
C ASN A 135 -17.58 1.92 -4.08
N GLY A 136 -16.38 2.50 -4.30
CA GLY A 136 -15.93 2.97 -5.60
C GLY A 136 -15.88 1.88 -6.67
N PHE A 137 -15.66 0.61 -6.26
CA PHE A 137 -15.68 -0.57 -7.14
C PHE A 137 -17.02 -1.32 -7.13
N GLY A 138 -17.98 -0.92 -6.32
CA GLY A 138 -19.21 -1.69 -6.13
C GLY A 138 -18.99 -3.05 -5.46
N SER A 139 -17.95 -3.17 -4.66
CA SER A 139 -17.46 -4.41 -4.08
C SER A 139 -18.19 -4.79 -2.80
N LYS A 140 -18.18 -6.09 -2.48
CA LYS A 140 -18.60 -6.59 -1.18
C LYS A 140 -17.44 -6.50 -0.19
N LEU A 141 -17.68 -5.91 0.98
CA LEU A 141 -16.68 -5.78 2.04
C LEU A 141 -16.89 -6.87 3.10
N HIS A 142 -15.89 -7.68 3.32
CA HIS A 142 -15.86 -8.72 4.35
C HIS A 142 -15.02 -8.24 5.54
N LEU A 143 -15.66 -8.00 6.68
CA LEU A 143 -15.00 -7.65 7.93
C LEU A 143 -14.60 -8.92 8.66
N VAL A 144 -13.35 -9.04 9.02
CA VAL A 144 -12.80 -10.26 9.62
C VAL A 144 -12.12 -9.94 10.95
N ASN A 145 -12.58 -10.59 12.01
CA ASN A 145 -11.91 -10.62 13.30
C ASN A 145 -11.23 -11.96 13.49
N ILE A 146 -9.96 -11.95 13.84
CA ILE A 146 -9.21 -13.16 14.16
C ILE A 146 -9.01 -13.24 15.68
N ASN A 147 -9.71 -14.17 16.30
CA ASN A 147 -9.47 -14.55 17.69
C ASN A 147 -8.20 -15.40 17.78
N THR A 148 -7.31 -15.01 18.66
CA THR A 148 -6.10 -15.78 18.96
C THR A 148 -6.06 -16.18 20.44
N PRO A 149 -5.27 -17.19 20.83
CA PRO A 149 -5.18 -17.60 22.23
C PRO A 149 -4.82 -16.48 23.20
N ASN A 150 -4.01 -15.51 22.72
CA ASN A 150 -3.55 -14.37 23.54
C ASN A 150 -4.55 -13.20 23.58
N ASN A 151 -5.55 -13.17 22.71
CA ASN A 151 -6.57 -12.12 22.64
C ASN A 151 -7.95 -12.72 22.36
N PHE A 152 -8.29 -13.76 23.11
CA PHE A 152 -9.55 -14.48 22.95
C PHE A 152 -10.74 -13.67 23.45
N LYS A 153 -11.75 -13.56 22.62
CA LYS A 153 -13.09 -13.05 22.97
C LYS A 153 -14.14 -14.10 22.67
N SER A 154 -15.14 -14.23 23.53
CA SER A 154 -16.28 -15.08 23.17
C SER A 154 -16.96 -14.54 21.90
N THR A 155 -17.60 -15.42 21.12
CA THR A 155 -18.33 -15.03 19.92
C THR A 155 -19.34 -13.90 20.20
N LYS A 156 -20.01 -13.95 21.36
CA LYS A 156 -20.93 -12.91 21.78
C LYS A 156 -20.23 -11.54 21.91
N VAL A 157 -19.13 -11.49 22.64
CA VAL A 157 -18.36 -10.24 22.85
C VAL A 157 -17.76 -9.73 21.54
N ALA A 158 -17.25 -10.62 20.69
CA ALA A 158 -16.72 -10.24 19.40
C ALA A 158 -17.80 -9.64 18.48
N ASN A 159 -19.01 -10.22 18.46
CA ASN A 159 -20.13 -9.67 17.73
C ASN A 159 -20.55 -8.29 18.28
N GLU A 160 -20.67 -8.13 19.58
CA GLU A 160 -21.01 -6.84 20.22
C GLU A 160 -20.02 -5.74 19.84
N ILE A 161 -18.73 -6.05 19.77
CA ILE A 161 -17.70 -5.10 19.33
C ILE A 161 -17.88 -4.72 17.85
N MET A 162 -18.13 -5.70 16.98
CA MET A 162 -18.36 -5.44 15.56
C MET A 162 -19.66 -4.67 15.31
N ASP A 163 -20.73 -4.96 16.04
CA ASP A 163 -22.00 -4.26 15.94
C ASP A 163 -21.88 -2.80 16.39
N GLU A 164 -21.16 -2.54 17.50
CA GLU A 164 -20.92 -1.16 17.94
C GLU A 164 -20.00 -0.40 16.97
N PHE A 165 -19.00 -1.08 16.39
CA PHE A 165 -18.13 -0.49 15.38
C PHE A 165 -18.89 -0.06 14.11
N LEU A 166 -19.93 -0.82 13.74
CA LEU A 166 -20.75 -0.60 12.55
C LEU A 166 -22.04 0.22 12.80
N LYS A 167 -22.27 0.69 14.01
CA LYS A 167 -23.54 1.27 14.45
C LYS A 167 -24.12 2.36 13.52
N ASP A 168 -23.25 3.20 12.95
CA ASP A 168 -23.65 4.31 12.08
C ASP A 168 -23.26 4.08 10.60
N VAL A 169 -23.04 2.82 10.21
CA VAL A 169 -22.56 2.44 8.88
C VAL A 169 -23.67 1.75 8.08
N ASP A 170 -23.79 2.08 6.81
CA ASP A 170 -24.64 1.28 5.89
C ASP A 170 -23.97 -0.08 5.63
N THR A 171 -24.60 -1.12 6.14
CA THR A 171 -24.08 -2.51 6.08
C THR A 171 -24.60 -3.31 4.89
N THR A 172 -25.29 -2.72 3.93
CA THR A 172 -25.93 -3.41 2.79
C THR A 172 -24.95 -4.32 2.04
N ASN A 173 -23.72 -3.87 1.83
CA ASN A 173 -22.66 -4.63 1.14
C ASN A 173 -21.56 -5.14 2.09
N ILE A 174 -21.86 -5.21 3.40
CA ILE A 174 -20.90 -5.65 4.41
C ILE A 174 -21.32 -7.02 4.95
N THR A 175 -20.33 -7.89 5.19
CA THR A 175 -20.50 -9.14 5.95
C THR A 175 -19.43 -9.25 7.02
N THR A 176 -19.81 -9.78 8.17
CA THR A 176 -18.91 -9.94 9.33
C THR A 176 -18.54 -11.40 9.54
N HIS A 177 -17.29 -11.65 9.92
CA HIS A 177 -16.75 -12.98 10.15
C HIS A 177 -15.86 -12.98 11.39
N ILE A 178 -15.95 -14.04 12.18
CA ILE A 178 -15.06 -14.29 13.32
C ILE A 178 -14.42 -15.65 13.10
N TYR A 179 -13.08 -15.65 13.03
CA TYR A 179 -12.29 -16.86 12.91
C TYR A 179 -11.40 -17.04 14.14
N ASN A 180 -11.09 -18.29 14.47
CA ASN A 180 -10.16 -18.62 15.54
C ASN A 180 -8.91 -19.24 14.93
N ASP A 181 -7.73 -18.69 15.24
CA ASP A 181 -6.46 -19.26 14.79
C ASP A 181 -5.36 -19.06 15.84
N VAL A 182 -4.21 -19.70 15.63
CA VAL A 182 -3.05 -19.60 16.54
C VAL A 182 -2.39 -18.21 16.51
N ASN A 183 -2.48 -17.52 15.35
CA ASN A 183 -2.06 -16.14 15.18
C ASN A 183 -2.88 -15.44 14.07
N VAL A 184 -2.78 -14.12 14.01
CA VAL A 184 -3.56 -13.29 13.08
C VAL A 184 -3.20 -13.59 11.62
N GLU A 185 -1.91 -13.75 11.31
CA GLU A 185 -1.43 -13.99 9.94
C GLU A 185 -2.03 -15.27 9.35
N LYS A 186 -2.02 -16.36 10.12
CA LYS A 186 -2.64 -17.65 9.67
C LYS A 186 -4.13 -17.51 9.50
N GLY A 187 -4.81 -16.88 10.44
CA GLY A 187 -6.25 -16.68 10.38
C GLY A 187 -6.73 -15.83 9.21
N ILE A 188 -5.89 -14.93 8.68
CA ILE A 188 -6.20 -14.15 7.46
C ILE A 188 -5.97 -14.98 6.19
N LEU A 189 -5.04 -15.94 6.20
CA LEU A 189 -4.64 -16.72 5.03
C LEU A 189 -5.47 -18.00 4.83
N HIS A 190 -6.20 -18.48 5.86
CA HIS A 190 -7.06 -19.63 5.83
C HIS A 190 -8.52 -19.28 5.55
#